data_e9a81ad54bc79145f2e4c4baca21e2f3
#
_entry.id   e9a81ad54bc79145f2e4c4baca21e2f3
#
_cell.length_a   1.000
_cell.length_b   1.000
_cell.length_c   1.000
_cell.angle_alpha   90.00
_cell.angle_beta   90.00
_cell.angle_gamma   90.00
#
_symmetry.space_group_name_H-M   'P 1'
#
loop_
_entity.id
_entity.type
_entity.pdbx_description
1 polymer ?
#
loop_
_entity_poly.entity_id
_entity_poly.type
_entity_poly.pdbx_seq_one_letter_code
_entity_poly.pdbx_strand_id
1 'polypeptide(L)'
;MLTGKETRELKAKRVLITGGAGFVGSHTADALLSAGHEVRIFDNLTAQVHQDGQLSYIPKFAEFILGDMRDKAQVDRAVNGMDVIFHLAAAVGVGQSMYQIADYTATNNLGTANLFQAILDTHSEPEKIVVASSMSIYGEGKYRCSNCSEVAPQPRPLDQLKEKRWETVCPHCGQQLSPVPTREDKPLQCTSIYALSKKDQEEMSLLFGSTYQIPIVALRYFNIYGTRQSLSNPYTGVAAIFASRLMNRKSPIIFEDGRQMRDFVSVHDIAQANLLAMENSGADGRAINIGSGQPVTISEVAAELETALGVSSPLEITGKYRAGDIRHCFGDISAATQLLGYQPKTRLKEGIEELVGWLESQQASDNVDEAMERLSAHGLVA
;
A
#
# COMPACT_ATOMS: atom_id res chain seq x y z
N MET A 1 25.54 -39.51 6.78
CA MET A 1 26.20 -38.50 5.96
C MET A 1 25.30 -37.30 5.98
N LEU A 2 25.61 -36.30 6.76
CA LEU A 2 24.88 -35.04 6.84
C LEU A 2 25.38 -34.17 5.68
N THR A 3 24.54 -33.96 4.67
CA THR A 3 24.81 -33.03 3.57
C THR A 3 24.77 -31.60 4.09
N GLY A 4 25.94 -30.95 4.09
CA GLY A 4 26.08 -29.56 4.46
C GLY A 4 25.17 -28.68 3.59
N LYS A 5 24.31 -27.88 4.24
CA LYS A 5 23.74 -26.70 3.63
C LYS A 5 24.91 -25.72 3.43
N GLU A 6 25.34 -25.56 2.18
CA GLU A 6 26.17 -24.42 1.81
C GLU A 6 25.37 -23.15 2.18
N THR A 7 25.80 -22.47 3.21
CA THR A 7 25.39 -21.08 3.46
C THR A 7 25.93 -20.26 2.29
N ARG A 8 25.05 -19.98 1.32
CA ARG A 8 25.36 -19.01 0.28
C ARG A 8 25.61 -17.68 1.01
N GLU A 9 26.86 -17.26 1.12
CA GLU A 9 27.17 -15.89 1.53
C GLU A 9 26.48 -14.95 0.53
N LEU A 10 25.40 -14.31 0.97
CA LEU A 10 24.71 -13.30 0.19
C LEU A 10 25.66 -12.14 0.00
N LYS A 11 26.12 -11.93 -1.24
CA LYS A 11 26.95 -10.75 -1.58
C LYS A 11 26.15 -9.49 -1.26
N ALA A 12 26.75 -8.58 -0.48
CA ALA A 12 26.16 -7.29 -0.22
C ALA A 12 25.85 -6.57 -1.54
N LYS A 13 24.64 -5.98 -1.64
CA LYS A 13 24.19 -5.24 -2.81
C LYS A 13 23.97 -3.78 -2.43
N ARG A 14 24.16 -2.87 -3.39
CA ARG A 14 23.81 -1.46 -3.27
C ARG A 14 22.35 -1.29 -3.71
N VAL A 15 21.49 -0.89 -2.79
CA VAL A 15 20.06 -0.87 -2.97
C VAL A 15 19.53 0.56 -2.90
N LEU A 16 18.87 1.02 -3.96
CA LEU A 16 18.13 2.27 -3.96
C LEU A 16 16.69 2.02 -3.48
N ILE A 17 16.21 2.86 -2.56
CA ILE A 17 14.80 2.91 -2.17
C ILE A 17 14.26 4.30 -2.49
N THR A 18 13.45 4.45 -3.53
CA THR A 18 12.69 5.68 -3.74
C THR A 18 11.50 5.73 -2.80
N GLY A 19 11.22 6.88 -2.18
CA GLY A 19 10.26 6.94 -1.07
C GLY A 19 10.78 6.25 0.21
N GLY A 20 12.11 6.18 0.36
CA GLY A 20 12.75 5.40 1.40
C GLY A 20 12.63 5.98 2.81
N ALA A 21 12.31 7.27 2.94
CA ALA A 21 12.00 7.90 4.21
C ALA A 21 10.52 7.71 4.63
N GLY A 22 9.67 7.22 3.73
CA GLY A 22 8.26 6.96 4.01
C GLY A 22 8.03 5.73 4.89
N PHE A 23 6.77 5.46 5.17
CA PHE A 23 6.31 4.36 6.04
C PHE A 23 6.90 3.01 5.64
N VAL A 24 6.60 2.52 4.45
CA VAL A 24 7.09 1.21 3.96
C VAL A 24 8.58 1.25 3.68
N GLY A 25 9.06 2.36 3.10
CA GLY A 25 10.47 2.52 2.71
C GLY A 25 11.43 2.42 3.89
N SER A 26 11.11 3.05 5.02
CA SER A 26 11.96 3.03 6.21
C SER A 26 12.07 1.65 6.86
N HIS A 27 11.00 0.87 6.89
CA HIS A 27 11.03 -0.52 7.37
C HIS A 27 11.77 -1.45 6.39
N THR A 28 11.64 -1.21 5.08
CA THR A 28 12.41 -1.93 4.06
C THR A 28 13.90 -1.62 4.17
N ALA A 29 14.26 -0.35 4.43
CA ALA A 29 15.64 0.06 4.66
C ALA A 29 16.26 -0.66 5.88
N ASP A 30 15.54 -0.71 7.01
CA ASP A 30 16.00 -1.43 8.21
C ASP A 30 16.24 -2.92 7.92
N ALA A 31 15.32 -3.55 7.21
CA ALA A 31 15.40 -4.97 6.87
C ALA A 31 16.61 -5.25 5.95
N LEU A 32 16.84 -4.41 4.93
CA LEU A 32 17.97 -4.53 4.00
C LEU A 32 19.32 -4.32 4.70
N LEU A 33 19.43 -3.30 5.55
CA LEU A 33 20.65 -3.05 6.33
C LEU A 33 20.95 -4.21 7.29
N SER A 34 19.88 -4.76 7.93
CA SER A 34 20.02 -5.92 8.81
C SER A 34 20.44 -7.18 8.06
N ALA A 35 20.12 -7.28 6.77
CA ALA A 35 20.57 -8.35 5.88
C ALA A 35 21.99 -8.10 5.31
N GLY A 36 22.65 -6.98 5.65
CA GLY A 36 24.02 -6.66 5.25
C GLY A 36 24.14 -5.97 3.90
N HIS A 37 23.06 -5.39 3.37
CA HIS A 37 23.08 -4.60 2.14
C HIS A 37 23.45 -3.13 2.41
N GLU A 38 23.96 -2.44 1.41
CA GLU A 38 24.16 -0.98 1.41
C GLU A 38 22.88 -0.32 0.89
N VAL A 39 22.35 0.67 1.62
CA VAL A 39 21.07 1.30 1.28
C VAL A 39 21.26 2.77 0.96
N ARG A 40 20.70 3.18 -0.18
CA ARG A 40 20.49 4.58 -0.56
C ARG A 40 19.02 4.91 -0.50
N ILE A 41 18.65 5.90 0.29
CA ILE A 41 17.30 6.45 0.42
C ILE A 41 17.19 7.69 -0.46
N PHE A 42 16.20 7.72 -1.35
CA PHE A 42 15.84 8.88 -2.16
C PHE A 42 14.41 9.30 -1.82
N ASP A 43 14.23 10.50 -1.26
CA ASP A 43 12.94 11.01 -0.79
C ASP A 43 12.87 12.53 -0.87
N ASN A 44 11.71 13.09 -1.13
CA ASN A 44 11.51 14.55 -1.17
C ASN A 44 11.02 15.13 0.17
N LEU A 45 10.79 14.28 1.17
CA LEU A 45 10.32 14.64 2.50
C LEU A 45 9.06 15.53 2.46
N THR A 46 8.08 15.12 1.65
CA THR A 46 6.83 15.89 1.52
C THR A 46 6.20 16.17 2.90
N ALA A 47 5.82 17.42 3.16
CA ALA A 47 5.30 17.87 4.45
C ALA A 47 4.03 17.12 4.89
N GLN A 48 3.24 16.61 3.95
CA GLN A 48 2.04 15.81 4.27
C GLN A 48 2.38 14.51 5.00
N VAL A 49 3.56 13.93 4.75
CA VAL A 49 4.02 12.67 5.36
C VAL A 49 5.02 12.94 6.49
N HIS A 50 5.94 13.88 6.30
CA HIS A 50 7.04 14.19 7.21
C HIS A 50 6.77 15.54 7.91
N GLN A 51 5.76 15.55 8.78
CA GLN A 51 5.54 16.72 9.63
C GLN A 51 6.76 16.92 10.54
N ASP A 52 7.21 18.16 10.71
CA ASP A 52 8.33 18.57 11.57
C ASP A 52 9.73 18.10 11.15
N GLY A 53 9.91 17.52 9.97
CA GLY A 53 11.23 17.10 9.48
C GLY A 53 11.92 16.05 10.35
N GLN A 54 11.20 15.37 11.23
CA GLN A 54 11.75 14.32 12.11
C GLN A 54 12.10 13.08 11.30
N LEU A 55 13.38 12.88 11.07
CA LEU A 55 13.95 11.72 10.39
C LEU A 55 14.70 10.79 11.37
N SER A 56 14.34 10.82 12.65
CA SER A 56 15.04 10.09 13.70
C SER A 56 15.06 8.57 13.50
N TYR A 57 14.12 8.06 12.70
CA TYR A 57 14.01 6.64 12.36
C TYR A 57 14.78 6.27 11.08
N ILE A 58 15.33 7.21 10.34
CA ILE A 58 16.19 6.89 9.18
C ILE A 58 17.50 6.30 9.70
N PRO A 59 17.89 5.11 9.21
CA PRO A 59 19.12 4.47 9.65
C PRO A 59 20.36 5.32 9.35
N LYS A 60 21.22 5.55 10.34
CA LYS A 60 22.45 6.36 10.18
C LYS A 60 23.44 5.82 9.15
N PHE A 61 23.33 4.54 8.82
CA PHE A 61 24.21 3.87 7.84
C PHE A 61 23.64 3.90 6.41
N ALA A 62 22.43 4.41 6.22
CA ALA A 62 21.89 4.62 4.89
C ALA A 62 22.42 5.94 4.29
N GLU A 63 22.79 5.91 3.02
CA GLU A 63 23.03 7.13 2.25
C GLU A 63 21.69 7.81 2.01
N PHE A 64 21.54 9.08 2.36
CA PHE A 64 20.31 9.83 2.15
C PHE A 64 20.50 10.90 1.07
N ILE A 65 19.63 10.86 0.04
CA ILE A 65 19.55 11.86 -1.01
C ILE A 65 18.19 12.54 -0.95
N LEU A 66 18.17 13.82 -0.61
CA LEU A 66 16.98 14.65 -0.73
C LEU A 66 16.71 14.92 -2.22
N GLY A 67 15.56 14.48 -2.71
CA GLY A 67 15.22 14.66 -4.12
C GLY A 67 13.82 14.23 -4.48
N ASP A 68 13.35 14.68 -5.64
CA ASP A 68 11.99 14.47 -6.12
C ASP A 68 11.98 13.61 -7.38
N MET A 69 11.09 12.62 -7.43
CA MET A 69 10.92 11.75 -8.61
C MET A 69 10.52 12.52 -9.87
N ARG A 70 9.93 13.70 -9.72
CA ARG A 70 9.54 14.58 -10.84
C ARG A 70 10.73 15.30 -11.47
N ASP A 71 11.87 15.38 -10.77
CA ASP A 71 13.14 15.96 -11.26
C ASP A 71 14.05 14.86 -11.79
N LYS A 72 14.05 14.67 -13.11
CA LYS A 72 14.85 13.63 -13.75
C LYS A 72 16.35 13.71 -13.40
N ALA A 73 16.93 14.92 -13.33
CA ALA A 73 18.38 15.06 -13.04
C ALA A 73 18.73 14.59 -11.62
N GLN A 74 17.79 14.70 -10.68
CA GLN A 74 17.95 14.14 -9.33
C GLN A 74 17.81 12.61 -9.35
N VAL A 75 16.89 12.08 -10.14
CA VAL A 75 16.71 10.64 -10.30
C VAL A 75 17.93 10.00 -10.98
N ASP A 76 18.52 10.64 -12.00
CA ASP A 76 19.77 10.18 -12.65
C ASP A 76 20.89 9.96 -11.63
N ARG A 77 21.05 10.89 -10.68
CA ARG A 77 22.05 10.75 -9.61
C ARG A 77 21.71 9.62 -8.65
N ALA A 78 20.43 9.43 -8.36
CA ALA A 78 19.99 8.42 -7.40
C ALA A 78 20.19 6.99 -7.91
N VAL A 79 19.93 6.72 -9.20
CA VAL A 79 20.05 5.36 -9.78
C VAL A 79 21.48 4.93 -10.05
N ASN A 80 22.41 5.89 -10.17
CA ASN A 80 23.78 5.59 -10.56
C ASN A 80 24.47 4.66 -9.56
N GLY A 81 24.98 3.55 -10.06
CA GLY A 81 25.73 2.56 -9.31
C GLY A 81 24.90 1.67 -8.40
N MET A 82 23.59 1.55 -8.59
CA MET A 82 22.71 0.70 -7.78
C MET A 82 22.49 -0.67 -8.44
N ASP A 83 22.60 -1.72 -7.61
CA ASP A 83 22.43 -3.11 -8.06
C ASP A 83 20.93 -3.51 -8.02
N VAL A 84 20.15 -2.94 -7.08
CA VAL A 84 18.72 -3.20 -6.92
C VAL A 84 17.98 -1.89 -6.67
N ILE A 85 16.74 -1.80 -7.17
CA ILE A 85 15.89 -0.62 -6.97
C ILE A 85 14.54 -1.06 -6.38
N PHE A 86 14.19 -0.49 -5.22
CA PHE A 86 12.83 -0.52 -4.69
C PHE A 86 12.13 0.79 -5.05
N HIS A 87 11.18 0.73 -5.96
CA HIS A 87 10.40 1.89 -6.35
C HIS A 87 9.12 1.99 -5.52
N LEU A 88 9.24 2.66 -4.35
CA LEU A 88 8.17 2.82 -3.39
C LEU A 88 7.60 4.25 -3.34
N ALA A 89 8.29 5.23 -3.95
CA ALA A 89 7.85 6.61 -4.01
C ALA A 89 6.49 6.73 -4.72
N ALA A 90 5.52 7.31 -4.03
CA ALA A 90 4.19 7.60 -4.58
C ALA A 90 3.44 8.64 -3.74
N ALA A 91 2.60 9.45 -4.39
CA ALA A 91 1.50 10.12 -3.72
C ALA A 91 0.41 9.08 -3.42
N VAL A 92 -0.05 9.03 -2.16
CA VAL A 92 -0.99 8.00 -1.67
C VAL A 92 -2.23 8.67 -1.08
N GLY A 93 -3.42 8.20 -1.46
CA GLY A 93 -4.70 8.69 -0.95
C GLY A 93 -5.80 8.64 -2.01
N VAL A 94 -6.73 7.69 -1.87
CA VAL A 94 -7.83 7.48 -2.85
C VAL A 94 -8.67 8.74 -3.00
N GLY A 95 -9.20 9.30 -1.90
CA GLY A 95 -10.07 10.47 -1.94
C GLY A 95 -9.36 11.73 -2.42
N GLN A 96 -8.15 12.00 -1.91
CA GLN A 96 -7.36 13.17 -2.29
C GLN A 96 -7.01 13.18 -3.77
N SER A 97 -6.73 12.02 -4.36
CA SER A 97 -6.38 11.89 -5.77
C SER A 97 -7.46 12.38 -6.72
N MET A 98 -8.72 12.40 -6.26
CA MET A 98 -9.87 12.80 -7.09
C MET A 98 -9.94 14.32 -7.36
N TYR A 99 -9.22 15.12 -6.54
CA TYR A 99 -9.15 16.58 -6.73
C TYR A 99 -7.72 17.14 -6.84
N GLN A 100 -6.68 16.31 -6.59
CA GLN A 100 -5.28 16.65 -6.85
C GLN A 100 -4.71 15.83 -8.01
N ILE A 101 -5.45 15.76 -9.11
CA ILE A 101 -5.19 14.87 -10.25
C ILE A 101 -3.78 15.07 -10.82
N ALA A 102 -3.39 16.32 -11.04
CA ALA A 102 -2.08 16.65 -11.63
C ALA A 102 -0.91 16.20 -10.73
N ASP A 103 -1.01 16.42 -9.43
CA ASP A 103 0.05 16.05 -8.48
C ASP A 103 0.24 14.53 -8.40
N TYR A 104 -0.87 13.77 -8.36
CA TYR A 104 -0.81 12.31 -8.36
C TYR A 104 -0.23 11.77 -9.67
N THR A 105 -0.64 12.31 -10.81
CA THR A 105 -0.12 11.93 -12.12
C THR A 105 1.35 12.29 -12.26
N ALA A 106 1.75 13.49 -11.85
CA ALA A 106 3.15 13.91 -11.91
C ALA A 106 4.04 13.05 -11.00
N THR A 107 3.61 12.77 -9.77
CA THR A 107 4.41 11.99 -8.83
C THR A 107 4.47 10.51 -9.23
N ASN A 108 3.32 9.90 -9.49
CA ASN A 108 3.26 8.45 -9.69
C ASN A 108 3.63 8.05 -11.13
N ASN A 109 3.03 8.68 -12.14
CA ASN A 109 3.26 8.28 -13.53
C ASN A 109 4.54 8.91 -14.11
N LEU A 110 4.68 10.26 -14.06
CA LEU A 110 5.89 10.92 -14.55
C LEU A 110 7.12 10.52 -13.72
N GLY A 111 6.98 10.42 -12.39
CA GLY A 111 8.07 9.96 -11.53
C GLY A 111 8.57 8.56 -11.88
N THR A 112 7.67 7.63 -12.19
CA THR A 112 8.03 6.29 -12.67
C THR A 112 8.68 6.34 -14.06
N ALA A 113 8.17 7.16 -14.97
CA ALA A 113 8.77 7.35 -16.29
C ALA A 113 10.19 7.94 -16.17
N ASN A 114 10.41 8.91 -15.28
CA ASN A 114 11.72 9.47 -15.01
C ASN A 114 12.70 8.41 -14.46
N LEU A 115 12.24 7.49 -13.60
CA LEU A 115 13.07 6.39 -13.11
C LEU A 115 13.58 5.51 -14.26
N PHE A 116 12.69 5.06 -15.13
CA PHE A 116 13.08 4.21 -16.24
C PHE A 116 13.91 4.93 -17.28
N GLN A 117 13.58 6.21 -17.58
CA GLN A 117 14.41 7.01 -18.45
C GLN A 117 15.82 7.26 -17.86
N ALA A 118 15.92 7.46 -16.54
CA ALA A 118 17.20 7.60 -15.85
C ALA A 118 18.06 6.33 -15.96
N ILE A 119 17.44 5.14 -15.80
CA ILE A 119 18.15 3.85 -15.97
C ILE A 119 18.76 3.76 -17.38
N LEU A 120 18.01 4.14 -18.42
CA LEU A 120 18.49 4.10 -19.81
C LEU A 120 19.60 5.14 -20.06
N ASP A 121 19.39 6.40 -19.64
CA ASP A 121 20.30 7.50 -19.94
C ASP A 121 21.62 7.42 -19.16
N THR A 122 21.61 6.83 -17.97
CA THR A 122 22.81 6.59 -17.16
C THR A 122 23.49 5.26 -17.46
N HIS A 123 22.92 4.46 -18.37
CA HIS A 123 23.38 3.10 -18.65
C HIS A 123 23.46 2.22 -17.38
N SER A 124 22.53 2.43 -16.45
CA SER A 124 22.44 1.60 -15.23
C SER A 124 21.83 0.24 -15.58
N GLU A 125 22.38 -0.81 -15.01
CA GLU A 125 21.94 -2.20 -15.24
C GLU A 125 21.54 -2.84 -13.91
N PRO A 126 20.40 -2.46 -13.30
CA PRO A 126 19.97 -3.06 -12.05
C PRO A 126 19.64 -4.55 -12.27
N GLU A 127 20.11 -5.41 -11.36
CA GLU A 127 19.85 -6.85 -11.38
C GLU A 127 18.38 -7.17 -11.07
N LYS A 128 17.68 -6.26 -10.36
CA LYS A 128 16.28 -6.39 -9.97
C LYS A 128 15.64 -5.04 -9.66
N ILE A 129 14.37 -4.89 -10.03
CA ILE A 129 13.52 -3.79 -9.59
C ILE A 129 12.27 -4.37 -8.91
N VAL A 130 11.96 -3.89 -7.72
CA VAL A 130 10.72 -4.20 -6.98
C VAL A 130 9.87 -2.94 -6.93
N VAL A 131 8.62 -3.05 -7.39
CA VAL A 131 7.72 -1.89 -7.54
C VAL A 131 6.52 -2.04 -6.60
N ALA A 132 6.24 -0.99 -5.83
CA ALA A 132 5.02 -0.92 -5.04
C ALA A 132 3.81 -0.68 -5.94
N SER A 133 3.00 -1.70 -6.18
CA SER A 133 1.65 -1.60 -6.71
C SER A 133 0.62 -1.57 -5.56
N SER A 134 -0.66 -1.72 -5.82
CA SER A 134 -1.71 -1.56 -4.82
C SER A 134 -2.92 -2.44 -5.12
N MET A 135 -3.57 -2.94 -4.08
CA MET A 135 -4.88 -3.61 -4.20
C MET A 135 -5.97 -2.69 -4.76
N SER A 136 -5.80 -1.36 -4.66
CA SER A 136 -6.78 -0.39 -5.14
C SER A 136 -7.06 -0.49 -6.64
N ILE A 137 -6.12 -1.04 -7.42
CA ILE A 137 -6.27 -1.25 -8.88
C ILE A 137 -7.36 -2.27 -9.22
N TYR A 138 -7.71 -3.16 -8.26
CA TYR A 138 -8.78 -4.12 -8.46
C TYR A 138 -10.17 -3.47 -8.49
N GLY A 139 -10.37 -2.34 -7.81
CA GLY A 139 -11.68 -1.86 -7.45
C GLY A 139 -12.38 -2.84 -6.50
N GLU A 140 -13.64 -3.19 -6.75
CA GLU A 140 -14.28 -4.28 -5.99
C GLU A 140 -13.46 -5.57 -6.13
N GLY A 141 -13.38 -6.34 -5.03
CA GLY A 141 -12.70 -7.62 -5.02
C GLY A 141 -13.38 -8.67 -5.90
N LYS A 142 -13.02 -9.92 -5.71
CA LYS A 142 -13.65 -11.06 -6.35
C LYS A 142 -14.81 -11.57 -5.51
N TYR A 143 -15.86 -12.05 -6.18
CA TYR A 143 -17.07 -12.54 -5.50
C TYR A 143 -17.53 -13.87 -6.10
N ARG A 144 -18.37 -14.56 -5.33
CA ARG A 144 -19.07 -15.77 -5.78
C ARG A 144 -20.56 -15.53 -5.73
N CYS A 145 -21.24 -15.89 -6.81
CA CYS A 145 -22.68 -15.99 -6.91
C CYS A 145 -23.09 -17.46 -6.72
N SER A 146 -24.15 -17.70 -5.95
CA SER A 146 -24.70 -19.06 -5.79
C SER A 146 -25.14 -19.72 -7.11
N ASN A 147 -25.59 -18.88 -8.09
CA ASN A 147 -26.13 -19.36 -9.36
C ASN A 147 -25.13 -19.23 -10.54
N CYS A 148 -24.21 -18.25 -10.49
CA CYS A 148 -23.40 -17.87 -11.65
C CYS A 148 -21.89 -18.10 -11.44
N SER A 149 -21.49 -18.82 -10.38
CA SER A 149 -20.08 -19.07 -10.03
C SER A 149 -19.31 -17.79 -9.62
N GLU A 150 -18.03 -17.69 -9.95
CA GLU A 150 -17.20 -16.54 -9.62
C GLU A 150 -17.48 -15.38 -10.58
N VAL A 151 -17.61 -14.18 -10.03
CA VAL A 151 -17.89 -12.95 -10.76
C VAL A 151 -16.99 -11.80 -10.27
N ALA A 152 -16.69 -10.89 -11.19
CA ALA A 152 -16.09 -9.58 -10.89
C ALA A 152 -17.22 -8.53 -11.06
N PRO A 153 -17.83 -8.05 -9.97
CA PRO A 153 -18.94 -7.10 -10.08
C PRO A 153 -18.45 -5.74 -10.56
N GLN A 154 -19.36 -4.97 -11.16
CA GLN A 154 -19.15 -3.55 -11.43
C GLN A 154 -19.23 -2.73 -10.13
N PRO A 155 -18.70 -1.50 -10.08
CA PRO A 155 -18.93 -0.59 -8.97
C PRO A 155 -20.43 -0.44 -8.69
N ARG A 156 -20.76 -0.31 -7.41
CA ARG A 156 -22.16 -0.15 -6.97
C ARG A 156 -22.75 1.15 -7.54
N PRO A 157 -23.96 1.11 -8.17
CA PRO A 157 -24.63 2.31 -8.67
C PRO A 157 -24.94 3.30 -7.54
N LEU A 158 -24.90 4.58 -7.83
CA LEU A 158 -25.17 5.65 -6.84
C LEU A 158 -26.57 5.52 -6.22
N ASP A 159 -27.57 5.12 -6.98
CA ASP A 159 -28.95 4.95 -6.47
C ASP A 159 -29.02 3.80 -5.45
N GLN A 160 -28.27 2.70 -5.67
CA GLN A 160 -28.14 1.64 -4.69
C GLN A 160 -27.52 2.15 -3.39
N LEU A 161 -26.50 3.01 -3.46
CA LEU A 161 -25.81 3.60 -2.29
C LEU A 161 -26.72 4.57 -1.55
N LYS A 162 -27.49 5.41 -2.26
CA LYS A 162 -28.51 6.30 -1.66
C LYS A 162 -29.59 5.55 -0.89
N GLU A 163 -29.95 4.36 -1.36
CA GLU A 163 -30.90 3.47 -0.69
C GLU A 163 -30.25 2.68 0.47
N LYS A 164 -28.97 2.93 0.77
CA LYS A 164 -28.19 2.22 1.79
C LYS A 164 -28.16 0.70 1.60
N ARG A 165 -28.27 0.26 0.36
CA ARG A 165 -28.09 -1.15 -0.03
C ARG A 165 -26.60 -1.37 -0.32
N TRP A 166 -25.86 -1.77 0.72
CA TRP A 166 -24.41 -1.79 0.69
C TRP A 166 -23.80 -2.98 -0.07
N GLU A 167 -24.46 -4.13 -0.06
CA GLU A 167 -23.90 -5.35 -0.65
C GLU A 167 -23.97 -5.32 -2.18
N THR A 168 -22.94 -5.90 -2.80
CA THR A 168 -22.89 -6.07 -4.26
C THR A 168 -23.85 -7.14 -4.73
N VAL A 169 -24.39 -6.96 -5.93
CA VAL A 169 -25.29 -7.92 -6.56
C VAL A 169 -24.70 -8.49 -7.84
N CYS A 170 -25.09 -9.70 -8.18
CA CYS A 170 -24.63 -10.39 -9.38
C CYS A 170 -25.12 -9.66 -10.63
N PRO A 171 -24.22 -9.26 -11.56
CA PRO A 171 -24.62 -8.57 -12.78
C PRO A 171 -25.43 -9.45 -13.74
N HIS A 172 -25.45 -10.78 -13.53
CA HIS A 172 -26.14 -11.73 -14.41
C HIS A 172 -27.54 -12.13 -13.89
N CYS A 173 -27.71 -12.27 -12.58
CA CYS A 173 -28.97 -12.77 -12.01
C CYS A 173 -29.55 -11.94 -10.85
N GLY A 174 -28.88 -10.85 -10.46
CA GLY A 174 -29.34 -9.94 -9.39
C GLY A 174 -29.25 -10.49 -7.96
N GLN A 175 -28.77 -11.71 -7.75
CA GLN A 175 -28.57 -12.27 -6.40
C GLN A 175 -27.46 -11.55 -5.67
N GLN A 176 -27.57 -11.43 -4.34
CA GLN A 176 -26.51 -10.91 -3.50
C GLN A 176 -25.24 -11.78 -3.65
N LEU A 177 -24.09 -11.16 -3.71
CA LEU A 177 -22.82 -11.82 -3.86
C LEU A 177 -22.13 -12.04 -2.51
N SER A 178 -21.33 -13.11 -2.43
CA SER A 178 -20.42 -13.34 -1.31
C SER A 178 -18.99 -13.03 -1.72
N PRO A 179 -18.24 -12.22 -0.95
CA PRO A 179 -16.84 -11.92 -1.27
C PRO A 179 -15.97 -13.17 -1.12
N VAL A 180 -14.97 -13.31 -1.99
CA VAL A 180 -13.96 -14.39 -1.95
C VAL A 180 -12.56 -13.77 -2.13
N PRO A 181 -11.47 -14.47 -1.75
CA PRO A 181 -10.11 -13.96 -1.94
C PRO A 181 -9.86 -13.53 -3.38
N THR A 182 -9.30 -12.33 -3.55
CA THR A 182 -9.03 -11.71 -4.85
C THR A 182 -7.68 -12.17 -5.37
N ARG A 183 -7.68 -12.90 -6.48
CA ARG A 183 -6.47 -13.38 -7.16
C ARG A 183 -5.95 -12.32 -8.13
N GLU A 184 -4.68 -12.47 -8.54
CA GLU A 184 -4.01 -11.56 -9.47
C GLU A 184 -4.64 -11.53 -10.87
N ASP A 185 -5.33 -12.60 -11.26
CA ASP A 185 -6.02 -12.74 -12.55
C ASP A 185 -7.39 -12.03 -12.61
N LYS A 186 -7.85 -11.45 -11.49
CA LYS A 186 -9.09 -10.66 -11.49
C LYS A 186 -8.92 -9.42 -12.38
N PRO A 187 -9.83 -9.12 -13.32
CA PRO A 187 -9.76 -7.92 -14.14
C PRO A 187 -9.65 -6.64 -13.31
N LEU A 188 -8.72 -5.78 -13.68
CA LEU A 188 -8.47 -4.52 -12.97
C LEU A 188 -9.55 -3.49 -13.32
N GLN A 189 -10.05 -2.79 -12.29
CA GLN A 189 -11.15 -1.84 -12.43
C GLN A 189 -10.95 -0.66 -11.49
N CYS A 190 -10.09 0.28 -11.90
CA CYS A 190 -9.73 1.42 -11.09
C CYS A 190 -10.94 2.33 -10.82
N THR A 191 -11.14 2.73 -9.56
CA THR A 191 -12.23 3.61 -9.13
C THR A 191 -11.74 4.98 -8.67
N SER A 192 -10.45 5.27 -8.79
CA SER A 192 -9.84 6.55 -8.44
C SER A 192 -8.62 6.87 -9.29
N ILE A 193 -8.21 8.15 -9.32
CA ILE A 193 -6.97 8.58 -9.99
C ILE A 193 -5.75 7.90 -9.36
N TYR A 194 -5.73 7.75 -8.03
CA TYR A 194 -4.69 6.98 -7.34
C TYR A 194 -4.62 5.54 -7.86
N ALA A 195 -5.73 4.84 -7.91
CA ALA A 195 -5.77 3.48 -8.41
C ALA A 195 -5.30 3.38 -9.87
N LEU A 196 -5.74 4.32 -10.73
CA LEU A 196 -5.30 4.40 -12.12
C LEU A 196 -3.79 4.64 -12.21
N SER A 197 -3.24 5.59 -11.45
CA SER A 197 -1.81 5.87 -11.44
C SER A 197 -0.97 4.69 -10.98
N LYS A 198 -1.46 3.90 -9.99
CA LYS A 198 -0.78 2.69 -9.53
C LYS A 198 -0.86 1.56 -10.57
N LYS A 199 -1.97 1.45 -11.29
CA LYS A 199 -2.09 0.51 -12.41
C LYS A 199 -1.11 0.87 -13.53
N ASP A 200 -1.04 2.13 -13.94
CA ASP A 200 -0.10 2.60 -14.96
C ASP A 200 1.35 2.35 -14.52
N GLN A 201 1.68 2.62 -13.26
CA GLN A 201 2.99 2.35 -12.68
C GLN A 201 3.35 0.86 -12.77
N GLU A 202 2.42 -0.04 -12.43
CA GLU A 202 2.58 -1.49 -12.55
C GLU A 202 2.81 -1.92 -14.01
N GLU A 203 1.91 -1.52 -14.90
CA GLU A 203 1.95 -1.90 -16.32
C GLU A 203 3.21 -1.35 -17.02
N MET A 204 3.57 -0.08 -16.77
CA MET A 204 4.78 0.54 -17.29
C MET A 204 6.04 -0.21 -16.82
N SER A 205 6.07 -0.60 -15.55
CA SER A 205 7.21 -1.32 -14.96
C SER A 205 7.39 -2.70 -15.58
N LEU A 206 6.31 -3.48 -15.69
CA LEU A 206 6.38 -4.82 -16.27
C LEU A 206 6.70 -4.78 -17.75
N LEU A 207 6.17 -3.79 -18.49
CA LEU A 207 6.50 -3.56 -19.90
C LEU A 207 7.99 -3.21 -20.05
N PHE A 208 8.50 -2.28 -19.23
CA PHE A 208 9.93 -1.92 -19.24
C PHE A 208 10.82 -3.13 -18.98
N GLY A 209 10.50 -3.90 -17.92
CA GLY A 209 11.26 -5.11 -17.60
C GLY A 209 11.31 -6.14 -18.72
N SER A 210 10.18 -6.39 -19.37
CA SER A 210 10.11 -7.32 -20.49
C SER A 210 10.87 -6.83 -21.73
N THR A 211 10.84 -5.52 -21.99
CA THR A 211 11.50 -4.90 -23.15
C THR A 211 13.03 -4.89 -23.01
N TYR A 212 13.51 -4.50 -21.84
CA TYR A 212 14.94 -4.33 -21.56
C TYR A 212 15.58 -5.52 -20.84
N GLN A 213 14.83 -6.59 -20.64
CA GLN A 213 15.28 -7.84 -19.99
C GLN A 213 15.81 -7.60 -18.57
N ILE A 214 15.21 -6.64 -17.86
CA ILE A 214 15.51 -6.37 -16.46
C ILE A 214 14.44 -7.08 -15.61
N PRO A 215 14.82 -7.93 -14.63
CA PRO A 215 13.88 -8.59 -13.75
C PRO A 215 13.08 -7.57 -12.91
N ILE A 216 11.76 -7.51 -13.08
CA ILE A 216 10.86 -6.62 -12.34
C ILE A 216 9.76 -7.43 -11.69
N VAL A 217 9.47 -7.13 -10.42
CA VAL A 217 8.32 -7.66 -9.67
C VAL A 217 7.47 -6.49 -9.20
N ALA A 218 6.17 -6.53 -9.48
CA ALA A 218 5.21 -5.57 -8.95
C ALA A 218 4.46 -6.20 -7.75
N LEU A 219 4.51 -5.57 -6.59
CA LEU A 219 3.86 -6.06 -5.38
C LEU A 219 2.57 -5.27 -5.14
N ARG A 220 1.42 -5.93 -5.27
CA ARG A 220 0.10 -5.37 -4.98
C ARG A 220 -0.15 -5.42 -3.49
N TYR A 221 0.26 -4.38 -2.77
CA TYR A 221 0.06 -4.30 -1.33
C TYR A 221 -1.41 -4.12 -1.00
N PHE A 222 -1.88 -4.88 0.00
CA PHE A 222 -3.17 -4.68 0.63
C PHE A 222 -3.09 -3.58 1.70
N ASN A 223 -3.99 -3.53 2.67
CA ASN A 223 -4.05 -2.44 3.63
C ASN A 223 -2.92 -2.54 4.67
N ILE A 224 -1.83 -1.83 4.43
CA ILE A 224 -0.66 -1.84 5.32
C ILE A 224 -0.96 -1.03 6.57
N TYR A 225 -0.57 -1.53 7.74
CA TYR A 225 -0.60 -0.82 9.00
C TYR A 225 0.69 -1.08 9.80
N GLY A 226 1.02 -0.18 10.73
CA GLY A 226 2.18 -0.34 11.60
C GLY A 226 2.80 0.97 12.05
N THR A 227 3.92 0.87 12.76
CA THR A 227 4.70 2.01 13.25
C THR A 227 5.24 2.87 12.11
N ARG A 228 5.54 4.14 12.37
CA ARG A 228 6.03 5.16 11.40
C ARG A 228 5.02 5.54 10.30
N GLN A 229 3.77 5.12 10.43
CA GLN A 229 2.71 5.61 9.54
C GLN A 229 2.35 7.04 9.91
N SER A 230 2.17 7.93 8.92
CA SER A 230 1.84 9.34 9.16
C SER A 230 0.45 9.50 9.78
N LEU A 231 0.40 9.75 11.10
CA LEU A 231 -0.83 9.81 11.88
C LEU A 231 -1.67 11.06 11.60
N SER A 232 -1.02 12.16 11.26
CA SER A 232 -1.70 13.44 10.98
C SER A 232 -2.10 13.59 9.50
N ASN A 233 -1.79 12.60 8.64
CA ASN A 233 -2.23 12.58 7.26
C ASN A 233 -3.64 11.94 7.17
N PRO A 234 -4.71 12.71 6.89
CA PRO A 234 -6.08 12.20 6.89
C PRO A 234 -6.41 11.35 5.66
N TYR A 235 -5.46 11.17 4.74
CA TYR A 235 -5.59 10.35 3.53
C TYR A 235 -4.76 9.06 3.59
N THR A 236 -4.17 8.77 4.74
CA THR A 236 -3.41 7.55 5.01
C THR A 236 -4.32 6.33 5.23
N GLY A 237 -3.77 5.21 5.66
CA GLY A 237 -4.55 3.99 5.95
C GLY A 237 -5.53 4.16 7.12
N VAL A 238 -6.66 3.47 7.05
CA VAL A 238 -7.77 3.59 8.00
C VAL A 238 -7.34 3.32 9.46
N ALA A 239 -6.41 2.40 9.70
CA ALA A 239 -5.92 2.12 11.05
C ALA A 239 -5.23 3.34 11.68
N ALA A 240 -4.39 4.08 10.92
CA ALA A 240 -3.74 5.29 11.41
C ALA A 240 -4.75 6.45 11.60
N ILE A 241 -5.76 6.55 10.72
CA ILE A 241 -6.85 7.52 10.86
C ILE A 241 -7.62 7.28 12.16
N PHE A 242 -8.00 6.04 12.44
CA PHE A 242 -8.71 5.68 13.67
C PHE A 242 -7.84 5.89 14.90
N ALA A 243 -6.56 5.47 14.85
CA ALA A 243 -5.61 5.71 15.92
C ALA A 243 -5.48 7.21 16.24
N SER A 244 -5.30 8.07 15.22
CA SER A 244 -5.22 9.53 15.39
C SER A 244 -6.47 10.10 16.07
N ARG A 245 -7.68 9.70 15.64
CA ARG A 245 -8.93 10.14 16.25
C ARG A 245 -9.04 9.71 17.71
N LEU A 246 -8.77 8.44 18.01
CA LEU A 246 -8.83 7.91 19.38
C LEU A 246 -7.82 8.58 20.30
N MET A 247 -6.59 8.86 19.86
CA MET A 247 -5.60 9.65 20.60
C MET A 247 -6.11 11.06 20.90
N ASN A 248 -6.88 11.67 20.00
CA ASN A 248 -7.52 12.97 20.17
C ASN A 248 -8.88 12.89 20.88
N ARG A 249 -9.23 11.76 21.48
CA ARG A 249 -10.50 11.51 22.20
C ARG A 249 -11.74 11.72 21.34
N LYS A 250 -11.63 11.44 20.04
CA LYS A 250 -12.73 11.49 19.08
C LYS A 250 -13.08 10.07 18.61
N SER A 251 -14.36 9.85 18.31
CA SER A 251 -14.84 8.58 17.78
C SER A 251 -14.31 8.31 16.39
N PRO A 252 -13.94 7.05 16.05
CA PRO A 252 -13.70 6.64 14.67
C PRO A 252 -14.93 6.88 13.79
N ILE A 253 -14.74 7.54 12.64
CA ILE A 253 -15.81 7.78 11.66
C ILE A 253 -15.86 6.59 10.69
N ILE A 254 -16.97 5.89 10.69
CA ILE A 254 -17.18 4.70 9.87
C ILE A 254 -18.23 5.00 8.80
N PHE A 255 -17.83 4.81 7.55
CA PHE A 255 -18.74 4.93 6.40
C PHE A 255 -19.62 3.68 6.26
N GLU A 256 -20.75 3.84 5.56
CA GLU A 256 -21.74 2.80 5.33
C GLU A 256 -22.21 2.18 6.66
N ASP A 257 -22.03 0.89 6.83
CA ASP A 257 -22.41 0.12 8.03
C ASP A 257 -21.20 -0.49 8.77
N GLY A 258 -19.97 -0.18 8.33
CA GLY A 258 -18.73 -0.68 8.94
C GLY A 258 -18.37 -2.13 8.60
N ARG A 259 -19.17 -2.82 7.78
CA ARG A 259 -18.92 -4.23 7.41
C ARG A 259 -18.07 -4.40 6.15
N GLN A 260 -17.51 -3.32 5.61
CA GLN A 260 -16.57 -3.40 4.49
C GLN A 260 -15.36 -4.24 4.89
N MET A 261 -15.06 -5.25 4.10
CA MET A 261 -13.92 -6.15 4.36
C MET A 261 -12.67 -5.69 3.62
N ARG A 262 -11.55 -5.71 4.32
CA ARG A 262 -10.19 -5.46 3.80
C ARG A 262 -9.25 -6.53 4.33
N ASP A 263 -8.08 -6.59 3.73
CA ASP A 263 -6.95 -7.40 4.19
C ASP A 263 -5.93 -6.45 4.82
N PHE A 264 -5.74 -6.56 6.13
CA PHE A 264 -4.77 -5.75 6.87
C PHE A 264 -3.49 -6.53 7.09
N VAL A 265 -2.38 -5.96 6.63
CA VAL A 265 -1.05 -6.58 6.67
C VAL A 265 -0.06 -5.69 7.41
N SER A 266 0.75 -6.29 8.30
CA SER A 266 1.79 -5.57 9.02
C SER A 266 2.87 -5.05 8.08
N VAL A 267 3.40 -3.86 8.36
CA VAL A 267 4.53 -3.30 7.63
C VAL A 267 5.78 -4.18 7.72
N HIS A 268 5.94 -4.96 8.77
CA HIS A 268 7.04 -5.94 8.91
C HIS A 268 6.91 -7.09 7.90
N ASP A 269 5.69 -7.59 7.69
CA ASP A 269 5.43 -8.60 6.68
C ASP A 269 5.62 -8.04 5.25
N ILE A 270 5.30 -6.77 5.04
CA ILE A 270 5.61 -6.07 3.77
C ILE A 270 7.13 -5.95 3.56
N ALA A 271 7.89 -5.55 4.59
CA ALA A 271 9.36 -5.48 4.49
C ALA A 271 9.96 -6.87 4.19
N GLN A 272 9.45 -7.94 4.83
CA GLN A 272 9.82 -9.31 4.50
C GLN A 272 9.50 -9.66 3.04
N ALA A 273 8.29 -9.32 2.55
CA ALA A 273 7.90 -9.59 1.17
C ALA A 273 8.80 -8.87 0.16
N ASN A 274 9.23 -7.64 0.49
CA ASN A 274 10.17 -6.87 -0.31
C ASN A 274 11.53 -7.60 -0.44
N LEU A 275 12.10 -8.07 0.66
CA LEU A 275 13.34 -8.83 0.63
C LEU A 275 13.19 -10.13 -0.17
N LEU A 276 12.12 -10.87 0.07
CA LEU A 276 11.85 -12.10 -0.66
C LEU A 276 11.69 -11.85 -2.17
N ALA A 277 11.04 -10.75 -2.57
CA ALA A 277 10.92 -10.37 -3.98
C ALA A 277 12.26 -9.99 -4.61
N MET A 278 13.18 -9.39 -3.84
CA MET A 278 14.54 -9.12 -4.29
C MET A 278 15.35 -10.40 -4.49
N GLU A 279 15.23 -11.36 -3.60
CA GLU A 279 16.05 -12.56 -3.53
C GLU A 279 15.59 -13.68 -4.47
N ASN A 280 14.28 -13.73 -4.78
CA ASN A 280 13.67 -14.81 -5.56
C ASN A 280 13.32 -14.36 -6.98
N SER A 281 13.69 -15.17 -7.96
CA SER A 281 13.37 -14.94 -9.38
C SER A 281 12.00 -15.53 -9.80
N GLY A 282 11.34 -16.30 -8.95
CA GLY A 282 10.07 -16.97 -9.30
C GLY A 282 8.91 -16.03 -9.65
N ALA A 283 8.97 -14.77 -9.16
CA ALA A 283 7.97 -13.75 -9.42
C ALA A 283 8.38 -12.73 -10.49
N ASP A 284 9.52 -12.88 -11.15
CA ASP A 284 10.00 -11.95 -12.16
C ASP A 284 9.01 -11.82 -13.33
N GLY A 285 8.77 -10.59 -13.76
CA GLY A 285 7.81 -10.26 -14.79
C GLY A 285 6.35 -10.36 -14.35
N ARG A 286 6.06 -10.44 -13.03
CA ARG A 286 4.71 -10.66 -12.51
C ARG A 286 4.28 -9.58 -11.51
N ALA A 287 2.96 -9.41 -11.41
CA ALA A 287 2.32 -8.73 -10.31
C ALA A 287 1.87 -9.77 -9.26
N ILE A 288 2.14 -9.52 -7.98
CA ILE A 288 1.92 -10.48 -6.88
C ILE A 288 1.19 -9.77 -5.73
N ASN A 289 0.15 -10.40 -5.21
CA ASN A 289 -0.57 -9.92 -4.02
C ASN A 289 0.26 -10.10 -2.76
N ILE A 290 0.38 -9.04 -1.97
CA ILE A 290 1.00 -9.09 -0.63
C ILE A 290 0.00 -8.58 0.41
N GLY A 291 -0.50 -9.48 1.21
CA GLY A 291 -1.50 -9.27 2.26
C GLY A 291 -1.34 -10.29 3.37
N SER A 292 -2.25 -10.28 4.33
CA SER A 292 -2.35 -11.33 5.37
C SER A 292 -3.15 -12.55 4.88
N GLY A 293 -3.95 -12.38 3.81
CA GLY A 293 -4.91 -13.37 3.33
C GLY A 293 -6.15 -13.52 4.24
N GLN A 294 -6.30 -12.63 5.24
CA GLN A 294 -7.40 -12.68 6.20
C GLN A 294 -8.33 -11.47 6.02
N PRO A 295 -9.62 -11.69 5.74
CA PRO A 295 -10.58 -10.60 5.69
C PRO A 295 -10.91 -10.08 7.09
N VAL A 296 -10.87 -8.75 7.26
CA VAL A 296 -11.25 -8.06 8.50
C VAL A 296 -12.16 -6.91 8.13
N THR A 297 -13.24 -6.70 8.89
CA THR A 297 -14.15 -5.56 8.70
C THR A 297 -13.56 -4.27 9.27
N ILE A 298 -14.00 -3.15 8.75
CA ILE A 298 -13.59 -1.83 9.26
C ILE A 298 -13.98 -1.65 10.73
N SER A 299 -15.15 -2.17 11.14
CA SER A 299 -15.60 -2.13 12.55
C SER A 299 -14.72 -2.99 13.46
N GLU A 300 -14.24 -4.16 13.01
CA GLU A 300 -13.31 -5.00 13.79
C GLU A 300 -11.99 -4.29 14.02
N VAL A 301 -11.43 -3.61 13.01
CA VAL A 301 -10.19 -2.82 13.18
C VAL A 301 -10.36 -1.72 14.22
N ALA A 302 -11.50 -1.02 14.20
CA ALA A 302 -11.78 0.02 15.19
C ALA A 302 -11.88 -0.58 16.61
N ALA A 303 -12.57 -1.71 16.77
CA ALA A 303 -12.72 -2.39 18.06
C ALA A 303 -11.38 -2.92 18.62
N GLU A 304 -10.50 -3.45 17.77
CA GLU A 304 -9.16 -3.89 18.18
C GLU A 304 -8.32 -2.69 18.66
N LEU A 305 -8.37 -1.54 17.95
CA LEU A 305 -7.67 -0.33 18.38
C LEU A 305 -8.21 0.22 19.70
N GLU A 306 -9.52 0.26 19.91
CA GLU A 306 -10.14 0.67 21.17
C GLU A 306 -9.69 -0.21 22.33
N THR A 307 -9.68 -1.53 22.09
CA THR A 307 -9.24 -2.52 23.08
C THR A 307 -7.78 -2.33 23.45
N ALA A 308 -6.91 -2.17 22.46
CA ALA A 308 -5.48 -2.02 22.67
C ALA A 308 -5.11 -0.69 23.34
N LEU A 309 -5.83 0.41 23.02
CA LEU A 309 -5.66 1.72 23.64
C LEU A 309 -6.30 1.80 25.04
N GLY A 310 -7.09 0.81 25.47
CA GLY A 310 -7.83 0.84 26.72
C GLY A 310 -8.89 1.95 26.78
N VAL A 311 -9.42 2.37 25.63
CA VAL A 311 -10.46 3.39 25.51
C VAL A 311 -11.77 2.78 25.05
N SER A 312 -12.88 3.37 25.44
CA SER A 312 -14.21 3.04 24.92
C SER A 312 -14.80 4.29 24.30
N SER A 313 -14.93 4.28 23.00
CA SER A 313 -15.54 5.36 22.24
C SER A 313 -16.62 4.78 21.32
N PRO A 314 -17.86 5.27 21.38
CA PRO A 314 -18.88 4.72 20.49
C PRO A 314 -18.48 4.94 19.03
N LEU A 315 -18.51 3.88 18.22
CA LEU A 315 -18.23 3.98 16.78
C LEU A 315 -19.27 4.89 16.12
N GLU A 316 -18.80 5.90 15.40
CA GLU A 316 -19.68 6.78 14.63
C GLU A 316 -19.98 6.16 13.25
N ILE A 317 -20.98 5.26 13.20
CA ILE A 317 -21.47 4.68 11.95
C ILE A 317 -22.36 5.70 11.26
N THR A 318 -21.83 6.36 10.25
CA THR A 318 -22.47 7.54 9.63
C THR A 318 -23.59 7.19 8.65
N GLY A 319 -23.57 6.00 8.07
CA GLY A 319 -24.41 5.66 6.92
C GLY A 319 -24.18 6.55 5.69
N LYS A 320 -23.11 7.35 5.68
CA LYS A 320 -22.62 8.07 4.52
C LYS A 320 -21.76 7.14 3.67
N TYR A 321 -21.57 7.48 2.41
CA TYR A 321 -20.69 6.74 1.50
C TYR A 321 -19.79 7.70 0.72
N ARG A 322 -18.68 7.20 0.21
CA ARG A 322 -17.80 7.93 -0.70
C ARG A 322 -17.98 7.39 -2.11
N ALA A 323 -18.05 8.28 -3.08
CA ALA A 323 -18.09 7.90 -4.48
C ALA A 323 -16.83 7.10 -4.85
N GLY A 324 -17.02 5.94 -5.49
CA GLY A 324 -15.91 5.07 -5.88
C GLY A 324 -15.33 4.18 -4.76
N ASP A 325 -15.86 4.25 -3.53
CA ASP A 325 -15.47 3.30 -2.48
C ASP A 325 -15.92 1.87 -2.81
N ILE A 326 -15.08 0.93 -2.46
CA ILE A 326 -15.31 -0.49 -2.69
C ILE A 326 -15.89 -1.16 -1.44
N ARG A 327 -16.76 -2.16 -1.63
CA ARG A 327 -17.38 -2.89 -0.52
C ARG A 327 -16.40 -3.88 0.11
N HIS A 328 -15.90 -4.85 -0.66
CA HIS A 328 -14.99 -5.86 -0.15
C HIS A 328 -13.82 -6.08 -1.11
N CYS A 329 -12.61 -6.14 -0.55
CA CYS A 329 -11.44 -6.63 -1.27
C CYS A 329 -10.39 -7.12 -0.26
N PHE A 330 -10.05 -8.41 -0.33
CA PHE A 330 -8.98 -9.06 0.41
C PHE A 330 -8.24 -10.05 -0.49
N GLY A 331 -6.98 -10.34 -0.16
CA GLY A 331 -6.04 -11.01 -1.05
C GLY A 331 -6.13 -12.54 -1.04
N ASP A 332 -5.98 -13.16 -2.21
CA ASP A 332 -5.42 -14.50 -2.32
C ASP A 332 -3.90 -14.34 -2.39
N ILE A 333 -3.18 -14.84 -1.40
CA ILE A 333 -1.70 -14.74 -1.30
C ILE A 333 -0.99 -16.03 -1.76
N SER A 334 -1.69 -16.95 -2.38
CA SER A 334 -1.14 -18.25 -2.80
C SER A 334 0.05 -18.10 -3.75
N ALA A 335 0.01 -17.12 -4.67
CA ALA A 335 1.12 -16.85 -5.58
C ALA A 335 2.35 -16.34 -4.82
N ALA A 336 2.19 -15.44 -3.85
CA ALA A 336 3.30 -14.97 -3.00
C ALA A 336 3.94 -16.12 -2.23
N THR A 337 3.13 -17.01 -1.65
CA THR A 337 3.62 -18.19 -0.93
C THR A 337 4.40 -19.13 -1.86
N GLN A 338 3.86 -19.41 -3.05
CA GLN A 338 4.47 -20.38 -3.99
C GLN A 338 5.74 -19.83 -4.65
N LEU A 339 5.74 -18.54 -5.05
CA LEU A 339 6.79 -17.96 -5.88
C LEU A 339 7.88 -17.27 -5.06
N LEU A 340 7.53 -16.72 -3.90
CA LEU A 340 8.45 -15.99 -3.04
C LEU A 340 8.75 -16.72 -1.72
N GLY A 341 7.96 -17.73 -1.35
CA GLY A 341 8.02 -18.32 -0.01
C GLY A 341 7.45 -17.40 1.08
N TYR A 342 6.65 -16.40 0.67
CA TYR A 342 6.05 -15.43 1.58
C TYR A 342 5.03 -16.08 2.52
N GLN A 343 5.16 -15.77 3.80
CA GLN A 343 4.21 -16.15 4.85
C GLN A 343 4.07 -14.98 5.82
N PRO A 344 2.90 -14.37 5.95
CA PRO A 344 2.66 -13.32 6.93
C PRO A 344 2.82 -13.90 8.34
N LYS A 345 3.54 -13.19 9.21
CA LYS A 345 3.87 -13.65 10.56
C LYS A 345 3.11 -12.91 11.64
N THR A 346 2.67 -11.68 11.33
CA THR A 346 2.07 -10.77 12.30
C THR A 346 0.55 -10.88 12.25
N ARG A 347 -0.09 -11.32 13.33
CA ARG A 347 -1.54 -11.26 13.46
C ARG A 347 -2.01 -9.83 13.69
N LEU A 348 -3.21 -9.49 13.25
CA LEU A 348 -3.75 -8.12 13.37
C LEU A 348 -3.68 -7.60 14.82
N LYS A 349 -4.09 -8.39 15.78
CA LYS A 349 -4.06 -8.01 17.21
C LYS A 349 -2.65 -7.67 17.67
N GLU A 350 -1.68 -8.53 17.40
CA GLU A 350 -0.27 -8.33 17.79
C GLU A 350 0.33 -7.07 17.16
N GLY A 351 0.04 -6.85 15.86
CA GLY A 351 0.53 -5.65 15.17
C GLY A 351 -0.19 -4.37 15.59
N ILE A 352 -1.46 -4.45 16.04
CA ILE A 352 -2.17 -3.30 16.64
C ILE A 352 -1.60 -3.00 18.03
N GLU A 353 -1.28 -4.00 18.85
CA GLU A 353 -0.62 -3.81 20.15
C GLU A 353 0.74 -3.12 19.97
N GLU A 354 1.55 -3.53 18.99
CA GLU A 354 2.81 -2.87 18.63
C GLU A 354 2.58 -1.41 18.18
N LEU A 355 1.59 -1.19 17.28
CA LEU A 355 1.23 0.15 16.84
C LEU A 355 0.87 1.04 18.03
N VAL A 356 0.03 0.57 18.95
CA VAL A 356 -0.39 1.32 20.13
C VAL A 356 0.80 1.65 21.04
N GLY A 357 1.70 0.69 21.30
CA GLY A 357 2.92 0.98 22.07
C GLY A 357 3.79 2.07 21.42
N TRP A 358 3.86 2.12 20.09
CA TRP A 358 4.56 3.20 19.39
C TRP A 358 3.82 4.54 19.51
N LEU A 359 2.47 4.54 19.48
CA LEU A 359 1.64 5.74 19.59
C LEU A 359 1.87 6.51 20.90
N GLU A 360 2.24 5.84 22.00
CA GLU A 360 2.49 6.49 23.30
C GLU A 360 3.58 7.58 23.21
N SER A 361 4.51 7.45 22.27
CA SER A 361 5.59 8.41 22.03
C SER A 361 5.29 9.42 20.92
N GLN A 362 4.10 9.33 20.29
CA GLN A 362 3.75 10.17 19.15
C GLN A 362 2.78 11.28 19.50
N GLN A 363 2.83 12.34 18.69
CA GLN A 363 1.81 13.37 18.66
C GLN A 363 1.07 13.27 17.32
N ALA A 364 -0.25 13.28 17.34
CA ALA A 364 -1.08 13.22 16.16
C ALA A 364 -2.07 14.39 16.16
N SER A 365 -2.04 15.19 15.09
CA SER A 365 -3.10 16.18 14.83
C SER A 365 -4.22 15.49 14.06
N ASP A 366 -5.45 15.53 14.58
CA ASP A 366 -6.61 15.00 13.86
C ASP A 366 -7.10 15.97 12.81
N ASN A 367 -6.70 15.77 11.57
CA ASN A 367 -7.10 16.56 10.39
C ASN A 367 -8.25 15.91 9.60
N VAL A 368 -8.92 14.90 10.17
CA VAL A 368 -9.95 14.11 9.46
C VAL A 368 -11.18 14.98 9.15
N ASP A 369 -11.62 15.80 10.08
CA ASP A 369 -12.80 16.64 9.89
C ASP A 369 -12.59 17.65 8.73
N GLU A 370 -11.41 18.29 8.64
CA GLU A 370 -11.04 19.17 7.52
C GLU A 370 -10.97 18.41 6.17
N ALA A 371 -10.42 17.20 6.19
CA ALA A 371 -10.39 16.36 4.98
C ALA A 371 -11.81 15.97 4.53
N MET A 372 -12.71 15.70 5.47
CA MET A 372 -14.11 15.40 5.19
C MET A 372 -14.84 16.60 4.57
N GLU A 373 -14.60 17.81 5.09
CA GLU A 373 -15.15 19.04 4.49
C GLU A 373 -14.66 19.23 3.06
N ARG A 374 -13.36 19.02 2.80
CA ARG A 374 -12.81 19.10 1.44
C ARG A 374 -13.43 18.07 0.50
N LEU A 375 -13.55 16.82 0.92
CA LEU A 375 -14.20 15.78 0.12
C LEU A 375 -15.66 16.09 -0.16
N SER A 376 -16.40 16.62 0.81
CA SER A 376 -17.80 17.04 0.66
C SER A 376 -17.93 18.23 -0.30
N ALA A 377 -17.03 19.20 -0.21
CA ALA A 377 -17.00 20.37 -1.12
C ALA A 377 -16.78 19.95 -2.59
N HIS A 378 -16.10 18.84 -2.82
CA HIS A 378 -15.91 18.27 -4.17
C HIS A 378 -17.00 17.23 -4.56
N GLY A 379 -18.04 17.04 -3.72
CA GLY A 379 -19.11 16.08 -3.99
C GLY A 379 -18.69 14.61 -3.91
N LEU A 380 -17.61 14.31 -3.21
CA LEU A 380 -17.05 12.97 -3.09
C LEU A 380 -17.61 12.18 -1.88
N VAL A 381 -18.37 12.83 -1.01
CA VAL A 381 -19.04 12.21 0.16
C VAL A 381 -20.51 12.63 0.15
N ALA A 382 -21.41 11.67 0.38
CA ALA A 382 -22.86 11.87 0.45
C ALA A 382 -23.49 11.05 1.59
#